data_ac00d457b131d46143c5fe52a3ea5a6e
#
_entry.id   ac00d457b131d46143c5fe52a3ea5a6e
#
_cell.length_a   1.000
_cell.length_b   1.000
_cell.length_c   1.000
_cell.angle_alpha   90.00
_cell.angle_beta   90.00
_cell.angle_gamma   90.00
#
_symmetry.space_group_name_H-M   'P 1'
#
loop_
_entity.id
_entity.type
_entity.pdbx_description
1 polymer ?
#
loop_
_entity_poly.entity_id
_entity_poly.type
_entity_poly.pdbx_seq_one_letter_code
_entity_poly.pdbx_strand_id
1 'polypeptide(L)'
;MPNEQAISGLVGVRSAIGVGAWVAPRISGRLFGLDVPGNPQAPYLARLFGARDAALAYGLQSTQGAARAQWLKIGIACDIADALAGVFAGRRGELPAFATVLVTSTALGAAALGIAALQGEQA
;
A
#
# COMPACT_ATOMS: atom_id res chain seq x y z
N MET A 1 -22.68 -0.75 4.73
CA MET A 1 -22.37 0.66 4.98
C MET A 1 -21.15 1.06 4.18
N PRO A 2 -21.16 2.25 3.58
CA PRO A 2 -20.03 2.70 2.77
C PRO A 2 -18.70 2.65 3.51
N ASN A 3 -18.70 3.01 4.82
CA ASN A 3 -17.48 3.00 5.60
C ASN A 3 -16.93 1.59 5.78
N GLU A 4 -17.79 0.63 6.05
CA GLU A 4 -17.36 -0.76 6.21
C GLU A 4 -16.86 -1.34 4.88
N GLN A 5 -17.44 -0.94 3.76
CA GLN A 5 -16.95 -1.34 2.45
C GLN A 5 -15.55 -0.78 2.16
N ALA A 6 -15.30 0.48 2.53
CA ALA A 6 -13.98 1.08 2.37
C ALA A 6 -12.95 0.39 3.27
N ILE A 7 -13.31 0.09 4.51
CA ILE A 7 -12.45 -0.65 5.45
C ILE A 7 -12.13 -2.04 4.88
N SER A 8 -13.16 -2.79 4.47
CA SER A 8 -12.96 -4.13 3.89
C SER A 8 -12.10 -4.09 2.64
N GLY A 9 -12.30 -3.08 1.80
CA GLY A 9 -11.49 -2.89 0.60
C GLY A 9 -10.02 -2.68 0.94
N LEU A 10 -9.73 -1.80 1.90
CA LEU A 10 -8.37 -1.55 2.36
C LEU A 10 -7.73 -2.80 2.96
N VAL A 11 -8.44 -3.49 3.84
CA VAL A 11 -7.94 -4.73 4.45
C VAL A 11 -7.62 -5.76 3.37
N GLY A 12 -8.52 -5.92 2.39
CA GLY A 12 -8.34 -6.86 1.30
C GLY A 12 -7.12 -6.52 0.44
N VAL A 13 -7.00 -5.27 0.00
CA VAL A 13 -5.88 -4.83 -0.85
C VAL A 13 -4.56 -4.92 -0.10
N ARG A 14 -4.50 -4.42 1.13
CA ARG A 14 -3.27 -4.45 1.92
C ARG A 14 -2.85 -5.88 2.24
N SER A 15 -3.81 -6.76 2.55
CA SER A 15 -3.52 -8.17 2.81
C SER A 15 -2.99 -8.87 1.56
N ALA A 16 -3.62 -8.64 0.41
CA ALA A 16 -3.19 -9.25 -0.84
C ALA A 16 -1.78 -8.79 -1.23
N ILE A 17 -1.53 -7.49 -1.17
CA ILE A 17 -0.20 -6.95 -1.49
C ILE A 17 0.82 -7.40 -0.45
N GLY A 18 0.47 -7.34 0.83
CA GLY A 18 1.38 -7.68 1.92
C GLY A 18 1.80 -9.14 1.89
N VAL A 19 0.83 -10.05 1.84
CA VAL A 19 1.10 -11.49 1.79
C VAL A 19 1.77 -11.86 0.45
N GLY A 20 1.28 -11.31 -0.66
CA GLY A 20 1.85 -11.57 -1.97
C GLY A 20 3.31 -11.13 -2.07
N ALA A 21 3.64 -9.95 -1.55
CA ALA A 21 5.01 -9.45 -1.58
C ALA A 21 5.93 -10.26 -0.66
N TRP A 22 5.42 -10.80 0.42
CA TRP A 22 6.21 -11.66 1.30
C TRP A 22 6.44 -13.05 0.69
N VAL A 23 5.36 -13.70 0.21
CA VAL A 23 5.41 -15.08 -0.26
C VAL A 23 6.01 -15.16 -1.68
N ALA A 24 5.66 -14.21 -2.55
CA ALA A 24 6.10 -14.18 -3.94
C ALA A 24 6.64 -12.81 -4.31
N PRO A 25 7.78 -12.39 -3.73
CA PRO A 25 8.29 -11.03 -3.91
C PRO A 25 8.69 -10.73 -5.35
N ARG A 26 9.19 -11.73 -6.10
CA ARG A 26 9.60 -11.53 -7.49
C ARG A 26 8.40 -11.35 -8.41
N ILE A 27 7.37 -12.17 -8.22
CA ILE A 27 6.12 -12.05 -8.99
C ILE A 27 5.44 -10.72 -8.69
N SER A 28 5.35 -10.36 -7.40
CA SER A 28 4.74 -9.10 -6.97
C SER A 28 5.47 -7.91 -7.58
N GLY A 29 6.81 -7.91 -7.57
CA GLY A 29 7.59 -6.84 -8.17
C GLY A 29 7.35 -6.71 -9.67
N ARG A 30 7.28 -7.83 -10.38
CA ARG A 30 6.99 -7.81 -11.82
C ARG A 30 5.60 -7.27 -12.13
N LEU A 31 4.62 -7.62 -11.32
CA LEU A 31 3.25 -7.13 -11.51
C LEU A 31 3.19 -5.61 -11.38
N PHE A 32 4.04 -5.01 -10.56
CA PHE A 32 4.13 -3.56 -10.43
C PHE A 32 5.09 -2.94 -11.45
N GLY A 33 5.62 -3.72 -12.39
CA GLY A 33 6.47 -3.21 -13.46
C GLY A 33 7.92 -2.98 -13.08
N LEU A 34 8.36 -3.51 -11.94
CA LEU A 34 9.74 -3.37 -11.48
C LEU A 34 10.66 -4.33 -12.23
N ASP A 35 11.91 -3.92 -12.43
CA ASP A 35 12.95 -4.76 -13.02
C ASP A 35 13.53 -5.67 -11.93
N VAL A 36 12.86 -6.77 -11.65
CA VAL A 36 13.28 -7.72 -10.63
C VAL A 36 14.59 -8.45 -11.01
N PRO A 37 14.76 -8.94 -12.26
CA PRO A 37 16.01 -9.60 -12.63
C PRO A 37 17.24 -8.70 -12.50
N GLY A 38 17.08 -7.40 -12.76
CA GLY A 38 18.18 -6.43 -12.67
C GLY A 38 18.46 -5.94 -11.24
N ASN A 39 17.64 -6.34 -10.27
CA ASN A 39 17.74 -5.84 -8.89
C ASN A 39 17.72 -7.01 -7.90
N PRO A 40 18.89 -7.62 -7.63
CA PRO A 40 18.93 -8.82 -6.76
C PRO A 40 18.46 -8.57 -5.33
N GLN A 41 18.44 -7.31 -4.87
CA GLN A 41 17.96 -6.95 -3.53
C GLN A 41 16.46 -6.66 -3.50
N ALA A 42 15.79 -6.62 -4.66
CA ALA A 42 14.37 -6.30 -4.73
C ALA A 42 13.48 -7.24 -3.89
N PRO A 43 13.71 -8.57 -3.86
CA PRO A 43 12.89 -9.44 -3.02
C PRO A 43 12.95 -9.11 -1.54
N TYR A 44 14.11 -8.68 -1.03
CA TYR A 44 14.24 -8.27 0.35
C TYR A 44 13.37 -7.04 0.65
N LEU A 45 13.48 -6.00 -0.21
CA LEU A 45 12.70 -4.78 -0.04
C LEU A 45 11.20 -5.05 -0.20
N ALA A 46 10.83 -5.92 -1.13
CA ALA A 46 9.44 -6.32 -1.32
C ALA A 46 8.87 -6.98 -0.05
N ARG A 47 9.67 -7.81 0.62
CA ARG A 47 9.25 -8.43 1.88
C ARG A 47 9.09 -7.42 3.00
N LEU A 48 9.98 -6.44 3.11
CA LEU A 48 9.82 -5.36 4.09
C LEU A 48 8.53 -4.59 3.84
N PHE A 49 8.26 -4.25 2.59
CA PHE A 49 7.02 -3.58 2.19
C PHE A 49 5.81 -4.46 2.50
N GLY A 50 5.90 -5.76 2.20
CA GLY A 50 4.84 -6.72 2.46
C GLY A 50 4.50 -6.85 3.93
N ALA A 51 5.52 -6.91 4.80
CA ALA A 51 5.33 -6.96 6.25
C ALA A 51 4.61 -5.70 6.75
N ARG A 52 4.97 -4.54 6.22
CA ARG A 52 4.32 -3.29 6.58
C ARG A 52 2.83 -3.30 6.21
N ASP A 53 2.51 -3.70 4.99
CA ASP A 53 1.12 -3.74 4.52
C ASP A 53 0.30 -4.78 5.28
N ALA A 54 0.89 -5.93 5.60
CA ALA A 54 0.22 -6.94 6.41
C ALA A 54 -0.07 -6.41 7.82
N ALA A 55 0.87 -5.68 8.42
CA ALA A 55 0.69 -5.07 9.73
C ALA A 55 -0.41 -4.00 9.71
N LEU A 56 -0.43 -3.16 8.68
CA LEU A 56 -1.49 -2.16 8.52
C LEU A 56 -2.87 -2.80 8.37
N ALA A 57 -2.96 -3.88 7.60
CA ALA A 57 -4.21 -4.63 7.45
C ALA A 57 -4.65 -5.22 8.78
N TYR A 58 -3.74 -5.82 9.52
CA TYR A 58 -4.04 -6.41 10.82
C TYR A 58 -4.53 -5.35 11.81
N GLY A 59 -3.82 -4.22 11.89
CA GLY A 59 -4.22 -3.14 12.79
C GLY A 59 -5.62 -2.63 12.48
N LEU A 60 -5.93 -2.47 11.21
CA LEU A 60 -7.24 -1.99 10.77
C LEU A 60 -8.33 -3.02 11.06
N GLN A 61 -8.04 -4.31 10.83
CA GLN A 61 -9.00 -5.39 11.04
C GLN A 61 -9.29 -5.64 12.52
N SER A 62 -8.31 -5.45 13.39
CA SER A 62 -8.38 -5.83 14.80
C SER A 62 -8.83 -4.71 15.73
N THR A 63 -9.12 -3.51 15.21
CA THR A 63 -9.46 -2.36 16.05
C THR A 63 -10.81 -1.77 15.67
N GLN A 64 -11.35 -0.95 16.58
CA GLN A 64 -12.61 -0.24 16.44
C GLN A 64 -12.44 1.19 16.96
N GLY A 65 -13.34 2.09 16.57
CA GLY A 65 -13.42 3.43 17.12
C GLY A 65 -12.15 4.25 16.94
N ALA A 66 -11.68 4.89 17.99
CA ALA A 66 -10.52 5.77 17.95
C ALA A 66 -9.25 5.05 17.54
N ALA A 67 -9.07 3.79 17.97
CA ALA A 67 -7.92 3.00 17.57
C ALA A 67 -7.94 2.71 16.07
N ARG A 68 -9.10 2.38 15.52
CA ARG A 68 -9.25 2.15 14.07
C ARG A 68 -8.97 3.44 13.30
N ALA A 69 -9.48 4.57 13.78
CA ALA A 69 -9.19 5.87 13.17
C ALA A 69 -7.68 6.15 13.13
N GLN A 70 -6.97 5.80 14.20
CA GLN A 70 -5.53 5.98 14.26
C GLN A 70 -4.81 5.10 13.21
N TRP A 71 -5.23 3.86 13.05
CA TRP A 71 -4.67 2.98 12.03
C TRP A 71 -4.94 3.49 10.60
N LEU A 72 -6.12 4.08 10.38
CA LEU A 72 -6.41 4.73 9.10
C LEU A 72 -5.46 5.90 8.83
N LYS A 73 -5.21 6.73 9.83
CA LYS A 73 -4.28 7.88 9.68
C LYS A 73 -2.87 7.41 9.37
N ILE A 74 -2.40 6.37 10.05
CA ILE A 74 -1.09 5.80 9.81
C ILE A 74 -1.01 5.27 8.37
N GLY A 75 -2.03 4.53 7.93
CA GLY A 75 -2.08 3.99 6.57
C GLY A 75 -2.09 5.09 5.51
N ILE A 76 -2.87 6.15 5.71
CA ILE A 76 -2.90 7.30 4.80
C ILE A 76 -1.50 7.92 4.69
N ALA A 77 -0.82 8.11 5.81
CA ALA A 77 0.53 8.68 5.81
C ALA A 77 1.50 7.80 5.03
N CYS A 78 1.44 6.48 5.22
CA CYS A 78 2.26 5.54 4.47
C CYS A 78 1.97 5.62 2.96
N ASP A 79 0.70 5.66 2.58
CA ASP A 79 0.31 5.69 1.18
C ASP A 79 0.74 6.98 0.50
N ILE A 80 0.63 8.11 1.19
CA ILE A 80 1.10 9.40 0.65
C ILE A 80 2.62 9.36 0.49
N ALA A 81 3.34 8.83 1.46
CA ALA A 81 4.78 8.68 1.38
C ALA A 81 5.18 7.78 0.20
N ASP A 82 4.45 6.67 0.00
CA ASP A 82 4.68 5.77 -1.13
C ASP A 82 4.45 6.48 -2.47
N ALA A 83 3.39 7.28 -2.57
CA ALA A 83 3.10 8.03 -3.79
C ALA A 83 4.21 9.04 -4.09
N LEU A 84 4.68 9.76 -3.08
CA LEU A 84 5.79 10.71 -3.23
C LEU A 84 7.06 9.99 -3.66
N ALA A 85 7.36 8.85 -3.05
CA ALA A 85 8.53 8.05 -3.40
C ALA A 85 8.45 7.59 -4.87
N GLY A 86 7.26 7.18 -5.32
CA GLY A 86 7.03 6.78 -6.70
C GLY A 86 7.28 7.92 -7.68
N VAL A 87 6.76 9.11 -7.38
CA VAL A 87 6.96 10.30 -8.22
C VAL A 87 8.45 10.68 -8.28
N PHE A 88 9.13 10.69 -7.13
CA PHE A 88 10.55 11.04 -7.10
C PHE A 88 11.38 10.03 -7.88
N ALA A 89 11.13 8.75 -7.70
CA ALA A 89 11.86 7.70 -8.41
C ALA A 89 11.62 7.78 -9.91
N GLY A 90 10.38 8.03 -10.33
CA GLY A 90 10.07 8.20 -11.74
C GLY A 90 10.77 9.39 -12.37
N ARG A 91 10.80 10.52 -11.67
CA ARG A 91 11.47 11.74 -12.15
C ARG A 91 12.98 11.58 -12.25
N ARG A 92 13.56 10.76 -11.39
CA ARG A 92 15.00 10.49 -11.40
C ARG A 92 15.41 9.37 -12.35
N GLY A 93 14.45 8.79 -13.07
CA GLY A 93 14.71 7.67 -13.97
C GLY A 93 15.03 6.37 -13.25
N GLU A 94 14.70 6.27 -11.97
CA GLU A 94 14.92 5.06 -11.15
C GLU A 94 13.84 4.02 -11.34
N LEU A 95 12.69 4.41 -11.90
CA LEU A 95 11.58 3.52 -12.22
C LEU A 95 11.17 3.69 -13.68
N PRO A 96 10.83 2.60 -14.38
CA PRO A 96 10.20 2.72 -15.70
C PRO A 96 8.87 3.48 -15.60
N ALA A 97 8.45 4.10 -16.70
CA ALA A 97 7.22 4.90 -16.72
C ALA A 97 6.00 4.09 -16.28
N PHE A 98 5.89 2.83 -16.74
CA PHE A 98 4.78 1.96 -16.37
C PHE A 98 4.76 1.73 -14.85
N ALA A 99 5.90 1.40 -14.26
CA ALA A 99 6.00 1.17 -12.83
C ALA A 99 5.68 2.43 -12.04
N THR A 100 6.17 3.59 -12.49
CA THR A 100 5.90 4.88 -11.85
C THR A 100 4.39 5.15 -11.77
N VAL A 101 3.67 4.98 -12.89
CA VAL A 101 2.23 5.19 -12.92
C VAL A 101 1.53 4.18 -12.02
N LEU A 102 1.91 2.92 -12.09
CA LEU A 102 1.22 1.86 -11.37
C LEU A 102 1.40 1.98 -9.86
N VAL A 103 2.64 2.15 -9.37
CA VAL A 103 2.88 2.25 -7.92
C VAL A 103 2.27 3.53 -7.34
N THR A 104 2.39 4.65 -8.07
CA THR A 104 1.84 5.93 -7.62
C THR A 104 0.32 5.90 -7.58
N SER A 105 -0.32 5.38 -8.63
CA SER A 105 -1.78 5.25 -8.69
C SER A 105 -2.32 4.33 -7.60
N THR A 106 -1.65 3.21 -7.34
CA THR A 106 -2.04 2.27 -6.30
C THR A 106 -1.99 2.95 -4.93
N ALA A 107 -0.91 3.68 -4.65
CA ALA A 107 -0.75 4.38 -3.38
C ALA A 107 -1.80 5.49 -3.21
N LEU A 108 -2.06 6.27 -4.25
CA LEU A 108 -3.07 7.33 -4.20
C LEU A 108 -4.47 6.76 -4.05
N GLY A 109 -4.76 5.64 -4.71
CA GLY A 109 -6.05 4.95 -4.56
C GLY A 109 -6.27 4.46 -3.13
N ALA A 110 -5.24 3.86 -2.52
CA ALA A 110 -5.30 3.43 -1.13
C ALA A 110 -5.47 4.61 -0.18
N ALA A 111 -4.76 5.73 -0.42
CA ALA A 111 -4.91 6.94 0.38
C ALA A 111 -6.34 7.49 0.30
N ALA A 112 -6.92 7.51 -0.90
CA ALA A 112 -8.29 7.99 -1.09
C ALA A 112 -9.31 7.11 -0.33
N LEU A 113 -9.15 5.79 -0.39
CA LEU A 113 -9.99 4.87 0.38
C LEU A 113 -9.82 5.10 1.88
N GLY A 114 -8.58 5.30 2.32
CA GLY A 114 -8.29 5.57 3.73
C GLY A 114 -8.95 6.86 4.21
N ILE A 115 -8.88 7.92 3.42
CA ILE A 115 -9.52 9.20 3.73
C ILE A 115 -11.04 9.03 3.81
N ALA A 116 -11.64 8.34 2.83
CA ALA A 116 -13.08 8.09 2.84
C ALA A 116 -13.50 7.29 4.08
N ALA A 117 -12.74 6.25 4.44
CA ALA A 117 -13.01 5.46 5.63
C ALA A 117 -12.87 6.29 6.90
N LEU A 118 -11.84 7.15 6.98
CA LEU A 118 -11.61 8.02 8.13
C LEU A 118 -12.75 9.01 8.32
N GLN A 119 -13.24 9.61 7.23
CA GLN A 119 -14.39 10.50 7.28
C GLN A 119 -15.63 9.77 7.80
N GLY A 120 -15.84 8.51 7.39
CA GLY A 120 -16.93 7.69 7.89
C GLY A 120 -16.81 7.37 9.39
N GLU A 121 -15.58 7.15 9.88
CA GLU A 121 -15.36 6.91 11.32
C GLU A 121 -15.61 8.15 12.16
N GLN A 122 -15.39 9.33 11.59
CA GLN A 122 -15.53 10.60 12.29
C GLN A 122 -16.94 11.20 12.17
N ALA A 123 -17.76 10.62 11.31
CA ALA A 123 -19.15 11.09 11.12
C ALA A 123 -20.13 10.49 12.19
#